data_a6707def4b1a940c1cc0a1f32b61a32e
#
_entry.id   a6707def4b1a940c1cc0a1f32b61a32e
#
_cell.length_a   1.000
_cell.length_b   1.000
_cell.length_c   1.000
_cell.angle_alpha   90.00
_cell.angle_beta   90.00
_cell.angle_gamma   90.00
#
_symmetry.space_group_name_H-M   'P 1'
#
loop_
_entity.id
_entity.type
_entity.pdbx_description
1 polymer ?
#
loop_
_entity_poly.entity_id
_entity_poly.type
_entity_poly.pdbx_seq_one_letter_code
_entity_poly.pdbx_strand_id
1 'polypeptide(L)'
;MKIPKPIVDQILAHARDTYPNESCGILAGRDTVPTHIYHVKNTDPNPRVRYLMDTQEQFWVFKNMRHNGLEVIAIYHSHPHTEAYPSPTDVSLAYYPEATYILTSLQDPQNRILRAFKIKDGKIIEEPFEIV
;
A
#
# COMPACT_ATOMS: atom_id res chain seq x y z
N MET A 1 7.55 -5.79 -11.30
CA MET A 1 7.98 -5.54 -9.91
C MET A 1 8.15 -6.85 -9.17
N LYS A 2 9.17 -6.96 -8.34
CA LYS A 2 9.38 -8.13 -7.49
C LYS A 2 9.10 -7.77 -6.04
N ILE A 3 8.33 -8.60 -5.35
CA ILE A 3 7.97 -8.36 -3.94
C ILE A 3 8.34 -9.60 -3.14
N PRO A 4 9.22 -9.48 -2.13
CA PRO A 4 9.56 -10.61 -1.27
C PRO A 4 8.34 -11.20 -0.58
N LYS A 5 8.25 -12.53 -0.54
CA LYS A 5 7.12 -13.22 0.08
C LYS A 5 6.87 -12.77 1.53
N PRO A 6 7.89 -12.59 2.39
CA PRO A 6 7.63 -12.09 3.74
C PRO A 6 6.93 -10.75 3.79
N ILE A 7 7.20 -9.86 2.83
CA ILE A 7 6.54 -8.56 2.74
C ILE A 7 5.08 -8.74 2.31
N VAL A 8 4.83 -9.59 1.31
CA VAL A 8 3.45 -9.94 0.90
C VAL A 8 2.66 -10.47 2.08
N ASP A 9 3.25 -11.41 2.84
CA ASP A 9 2.59 -12.00 4.00
C ASP A 9 2.24 -10.92 5.05
N GLN A 10 3.11 -9.94 5.25
CA GLN A 10 2.85 -8.83 6.19
C GLN A 10 1.76 -7.89 5.69
N ILE A 11 1.71 -7.60 4.39
CA ILE A 11 0.62 -6.80 3.80
C ILE A 11 -0.72 -7.49 4.06
N LEU A 12 -0.80 -8.79 3.78
CA LEU A 12 -2.03 -9.56 3.97
C LEU A 12 -2.43 -9.66 5.43
N ALA A 13 -1.47 -9.87 6.32
CA ALA A 13 -1.73 -9.92 7.77
C ALA A 13 -2.23 -8.58 8.28
N HIS A 14 -1.61 -7.48 7.84
CA HIS A 14 -2.03 -6.13 8.24
C HIS A 14 -3.46 -5.83 7.77
N ALA A 15 -3.81 -6.26 6.56
CA ALA A 15 -5.17 -6.10 6.05
C ALA A 15 -6.19 -6.84 6.92
N ARG A 16 -5.88 -8.08 7.32
CA ARG A 16 -6.76 -8.87 8.21
C ARG A 16 -6.92 -8.23 9.58
N ASP A 17 -5.81 -7.80 10.14
CA ASP A 17 -5.79 -7.24 11.50
C ASP A 17 -6.51 -5.90 11.59
N THR A 18 -6.56 -5.16 10.49
CA THR A 18 -7.20 -3.84 10.43
C THR A 18 -8.68 -3.92 10.04
N TYR A 19 -9.11 -5.04 9.46
CA TYR A 19 -10.51 -5.26 9.08
C TYR A 19 -11.46 -4.87 10.22
N PRO A 20 -12.57 -4.14 10.01
CA PRO A 20 -13.21 -3.77 8.75
C PRO A 20 -12.69 -2.46 8.13
N ASN A 21 -11.63 -1.90 8.63
CA ASN A 21 -11.03 -0.67 8.12
C ASN A 21 -9.94 -0.97 7.09
N GLU A 22 -9.68 0.01 6.22
CA GLU A 22 -8.57 -0.08 5.29
C GLU A 22 -7.24 -0.01 6.05
N SER A 23 -6.33 -0.96 5.79
CA SER A 23 -4.94 -0.85 6.21
C SER A 23 -4.18 0.02 5.22
N CYS A 24 -3.09 0.61 5.66
CA CYS A 24 -2.21 1.35 4.78
C CYS A 24 -0.76 1.31 5.28
N GLY A 25 0.17 1.53 4.37
CA GLY A 25 1.57 1.54 4.72
C GLY A 25 2.48 1.83 3.54
N ILE A 26 3.78 1.77 3.81
CA ILE A 26 4.82 2.13 2.87
C ILE A 26 5.81 0.97 2.73
N LEU A 27 6.17 0.63 1.50
CA LEU A 27 7.27 -0.28 1.21
C LEU A 27 8.47 0.54 0.77
N ALA A 28 9.62 0.25 1.34
CA ALA A 28 10.85 0.99 1.09
C ALA A 28 12.00 0.07 0.77
N GLY A 29 13.00 0.60 0.07
CA GLY A 29 14.21 -0.11 -0.29
C GLY A 29 15.22 0.82 -0.94
N ARG A 30 16.36 0.26 -1.36
CA ARG A 30 17.42 1.03 -2.01
C ARG A 30 17.34 0.99 -3.53
N ASP A 31 16.73 -0.07 -4.05
CA ASP A 31 16.56 -0.27 -5.49
C ASP A 31 15.07 -0.44 -5.82
N THR A 32 14.74 -1.32 -6.73
CA THR A 32 13.36 -1.56 -7.16
C THR A 32 12.64 -2.62 -6.35
N VAL A 33 13.38 -3.39 -5.54
CA VAL A 33 12.81 -4.46 -4.71
C VAL A 33 12.68 -3.95 -3.27
N PRO A 34 11.48 -3.95 -2.70
CA PRO A 34 11.31 -3.49 -1.32
C PRO A 34 11.98 -4.44 -0.34
N THR A 35 12.60 -3.87 0.70
CA THR A 35 13.27 -4.60 1.77
C THR A 35 12.65 -4.31 3.13
N HIS A 36 11.85 -3.26 3.23
CA HIS A 36 11.22 -2.80 4.47
C HIS A 36 9.76 -2.52 4.27
N ILE A 37 8.94 -2.85 5.26
CA ILE A 37 7.52 -2.50 5.30
C ILE A 37 7.25 -1.67 6.55
N TYR A 38 6.52 -0.57 6.38
CA TYR A 38 6.08 0.29 7.46
C TYR A 38 4.57 0.30 7.50
N HIS A 39 4.00 -0.26 8.56
CA HIS A 39 2.56 -0.14 8.83
C HIS A 39 2.29 1.27 9.31
N VAL A 40 1.28 1.93 8.76
CA VAL A 40 0.88 3.28 9.16
C VAL A 40 -0.58 3.27 9.57
N LYS A 41 -0.90 3.99 10.65
CA LYS A 41 -2.26 4.09 11.13
C LYS A 41 -3.13 4.86 10.15
N ASN A 42 -4.33 4.35 9.91
CA ASN A 42 -5.35 5.04 9.12
C ASN A 42 -6.17 5.93 10.04
N THR A 43 -6.07 7.24 9.84
CA THR A 43 -6.78 8.25 10.64
C THR A 43 -7.94 8.91 9.88
N ASP A 44 -8.34 8.35 8.75
CA ASP A 44 -9.48 8.88 7.99
C ASP A 44 -10.76 8.79 8.83
N PRO A 45 -11.62 9.82 8.84
CA PRO A 45 -12.90 9.76 9.55
C PRO A 45 -13.82 8.65 9.08
N ASN A 46 -13.65 8.17 7.83
CA ASN A 46 -14.40 7.04 7.29
C ASN A 46 -13.45 5.92 6.86
N PRO A 47 -12.79 5.24 7.83
CA PRO A 47 -11.67 4.35 7.54
C PRO A 47 -12.07 3.04 6.86
N ARG A 48 -13.37 2.71 6.78
CA ARG A 48 -13.85 1.49 6.11
C ARG A 48 -13.76 1.58 4.59
N VAL A 49 -13.74 2.80 4.03
CA VAL A 49 -13.80 3.04 2.59
C VAL A 49 -12.69 3.94 2.07
N ARG A 50 -11.90 4.52 2.97
CA ARG A 50 -10.78 5.41 2.63
C ARG A 50 -9.67 5.26 3.64
N TYR A 51 -8.47 5.71 3.26
CA TYR A 51 -7.39 5.82 4.21
C TYR A 51 -6.74 7.20 4.15
N LEU A 52 -6.28 7.64 5.31
CA LEU A 52 -5.41 8.80 5.47
C LEU A 52 -4.32 8.37 6.43
N MET A 53 -3.08 8.33 5.97
CA MET A 53 -1.95 7.97 6.81
C MET A 53 -1.78 8.99 7.91
N ASP A 54 -1.65 8.52 9.16
CA ASP A 54 -1.37 9.38 10.30
C ASP A 54 -0.14 10.25 10.01
N THR A 55 -0.29 11.55 10.12
CA THR A 55 0.74 12.52 9.73
C THR A 55 2.01 12.35 10.54
N GLN A 56 1.88 12.11 11.85
CA GLN A 56 3.02 11.95 12.75
C GLN A 56 3.78 10.65 12.45
N GLU A 57 3.05 9.54 12.26
CA GLU A 57 3.67 8.27 11.91
C GLU A 57 4.35 8.35 10.54
N GLN A 58 3.72 9.01 9.58
CA GLN A 58 4.29 9.21 8.26
C GLN A 58 5.62 9.99 8.34
N PHE A 59 5.66 11.02 9.17
CA PHE A 59 6.88 11.79 9.44
C PHE A 59 8.01 10.88 9.97
N TRP A 60 7.69 10.03 10.96
CA TRP A 60 8.68 9.12 11.54
C TRP A 60 9.16 8.07 10.53
N VAL A 61 8.26 7.57 9.69
CA VAL A 61 8.61 6.62 8.63
C VAL A 61 9.61 7.24 7.66
N PHE A 62 9.32 8.44 7.15
CA PHE A 62 10.23 9.12 6.22
C PHE A 62 11.57 9.45 6.86
N LYS A 63 11.57 9.84 8.14
CA LYS A 63 12.80 10.10 8.88
C LYS A 63 13.65 8.82 9.00
N ASN A 64 13.01 7.71 9.36
CA ASN A 64 13.67 6.41 9.47
C ASN A 64 14.23 5.96 8.11
N MET A 65 13.47 6.12 7.05
CA MET A 65 13.90 5.79 5.70
C MET A 65 15.14 6.59 5.31
N ARG A 66 15.11 7.90 5.54
CA ARG A 66 16.24 8.79 5.22
C ARG A 66 17.48 8.38 5.99
N HIS A 67 17.34 8.09 7.26
CA HIS A 67 18.44 7.67 8.13
C HIS A 67 19.09 6.38 7.64
N ASN A 68 18.31 5.49 7.03
CA ASN A 68 18.78 4.18 6.56
C ASN A 68 19.06 4.14 5.05
N GLY A 69 19.01 5.29 4.37
CA GLY A 69 19.27 5.37 2.93
C GLY A 69 18.23 4.65 2.07
N LEU A 70 16.97 4.65 2.53
CA LEU A 70 15.87 3.98 1.84
C LEU A 70 15.00 4.99 1.08
N GLU A 71 14.37 4.52 0.01
CA GLU A 71 13.42 5.30 -0.79
C GLU A 71 12.06 4.62 -0.82
N VAL A 72 11.01 5.39 -1.03
CA VAL A 72 9.67 4.84 -1.21
C VAL A 72 9.63 4.06 -2.52
N ILE A 73 9.27 2.77 -2.43
CA ILE A 73 9.08 1.93 -3.61
C ILE A 73 7.60 1.78 -3.91
N ALA A 74 6.79 1.58 -2.87
CA ALA A 74 5.36 1.37 -3.03
C ALA A 74 4.57 1.92 -1.84
N ILE A 75 3.33 2.26 -2.12
CA ILE A 75 2.31 2.59 -1.13
C ILE A 75 1.29 1.45 -1.20
N TYR A 76 0.94 0.84 -0.08
CA TYR A 76 -0.06 -0.22 -0.08
C TYR A 76 -1.27 0.15 0.78
N HIS A 77 -2.42 -0.36 0.41
CA HIS A 77 -3.61 -0.33 1.26
C HIS A 77 -4.54 -1.48 0.93
N SER A 78 -5.51 -1.71 1.80
CA SER A 78 -6.51 -2.76 1.61
C SER A 78 -7.86 -2.18 1.27
N HIS A 79 -8.64 -2.94 0.46
CA HIS A 79 -10.06 -2.71 0.25
C HIS A 79 -10.81 -3.82 0.98
N PRO A 80 -11.36 -3.56 2.18
CA PRO A 80 -12.04 -4.63 2.94
C PRO A 80 -13.30 -5.15 2.27
N HIS A 81 -14.01 -4.29 1.52
CA HIS A 81 -15.36 -4.58 1.04
C HIS A 81 -15.52 -4.50 -0.49
N THR A 82 -14.48 -4.09 -1.21
CA THR A 82 -14.51 -3.91 -2.67
C THR A 82 -13.33 -4.61 -3.33
N GLU A 83 -13.34 -4.66 -4.66
CA GLU A 83 -12.27 -5.28 -5.43
C GLU A 83 -10.94 -4.53 -5.26
N ALA A 84 -9.83 -5.21 -5.60
CA ALA A 84 -8.48 -4.66 -5.52
C ALA A 84 -8.20 -3.77 -6.74
N TYR A 85 -8.94 -2.68 -6.85
CA TYR A 85 -8.78 -1.71 -7.93
C TYR A 85 -8.89 -0.30 -7.37
N PRO A 86 -8.03 0.66 -7.79
CA PRO A 86 -8.06 2.00 -7.23
C PRO A 86 -9.41 2.67 -7.39
N SER A 87 -9.94 3.22 -6.27
CA SER A 87 -11.17 4.00 -6.29
C SER A 87 -10.89 5.41 -6.84
N PRO A 88 -11.94 6.17 -7.22
CA PRO A 88 -11.75 7.58 -7.59
C PRO A 88 -11.02 8.39 -6.51
N THR A 89 -11.29 8.11 -5.24
CA THR A 89 -10.59 8.76 -4.13
C THR A 89 -9.12 8.38 -4.12
N ASP A 90 -8.79 7.09 -4.32
CA ASP A 90 -7.41 6.63 -4.40
C ASP A 90 -6.64 7.36 -5.50
N VAL A 91 -7.27 7.54 -6.66
CA VAL A 91 -6.66 8.23 -7.79
C VAL A 91 -6.41 9.70 -7.45
N SER A 92 -7.38 10.36 -6.83
CA SER A 92 -7.25 11.79 -6.47
C SER A 92 -6.17 12.04 -5.41
N LEU A 93 -5.85 11.04 -4.58
CA LEU A 93 -4.86 11.13 -3.51
C LEU A 93 -3.54 10.43 -3.84
N ALA A 94 -3.33 10.05 -5.09
CA ALA A 94 -2.10 9.39 -5.53
C ALA A 94 -1.01 10.42 -5.82
N TYR A 95 -0.33 10.86 -4.76
CA TYR A 95 0.68 11.93 -4.85
C TYR A 95 2.08 11.45 -5.23
N TYR A 96 2.28 10.15 -5.39
CA TYR A 96 3.60 9.57 -5.67
C TYR A 96 3.58 8.86 -7.04
N PRO A 97 3.73 9.63 -8.16
CA PRO A 97 3.60 9.02 -9.49
C PRO A 97 4.69 7.99 -9.82
N GLU A 98 5.83 8.07 -9.14
CA GLU A 98 6.93 7.12 -9.35
C GLU A 98 6.78 5.85 -8.50
N ALA A 99 5.95 5.87 -7.47
CA ALA A 99 5.73 4.71 -6.62
C ALA A 99 4.70 3.76 -7.24
N THR A 100 4.80 2.49 -6.88
CA THR A 100 3.77 1.51 -7.20
C THR A 100 2.71 1.55 -6.12
N TYR A 101 1.44 1.50 -6.49
CA TYR A 101 0.32 1.39 -5.56
C TYR A 101 -0.13 -0.06 -5.51
N ILE A 102 -0.01 -0.67 -4.34
CA ILE A 102 -0.36 -2.07 -4.11
C ILE A 102 -1.66 -2.13 -3.35
N LEU A 103 -2.63 -2.86 -3.89
CA LEU A 103 -3.93 -3.07 -3.27
C LEU A 103 -4.15 -4.54 -3.00
N THR A 104 -4.70 -4.85 -1.83
CA THR A 104 -5.21 -6.18 -1.52
C THR A 104 -6.69 -6.07 -1.19
N SER A 105 -7.48 -7.05 -1.63
CA SER A 105 -8.92 -7.09 -1.34
C SER A 105 -9.22 -8.21 -0.37
N LEU A 106 -10.13 -7.92 0.58
CA LEU A 106 -10.69 -8.92 1.48
C LEU A 106 -12.14 -9.26 1.12
N GLN A 107 -12.60 -8.79 -0.05
CA GLN A 107 -13.95 -9.02 -0.53
C GLN A 107 -14.26 -10.51 -0.67
N ASP A 108 -13.29 -11.28 -1.14
CA ASP A 108 -13.38 -12.74 -1.20
C ASP A 108 -12.33 -13.36 -0.26
N PRO A 109 -12.72 -13.87 0.91
CA PRO A 109 -11.77 -14.46 1.86
C PRO A 109 -11.00 -15.66 1.32
N GLN A 110 -11.53 -16.32 0.29
CA GLN A 110 -10.91 -17.50 -0.34
C GLN A 110 -9.86 -17.11 -1.36
N ASN A 111 -10.01 -15.93 -1.99
CA ASN A 111 -9.16 -15.43 -3.07
C ASN A 111 -8.64 -14.05 -2.71
N ARG A 112 -7.60 -14.00 -1.92
CA ARG A 112 -6.96 -12.73 -1.57
C ARG A 112 -6.14 -12.27 -2.74
N ILE A 113 -6.64 -11.25 -3.41
CA ILE A 113 -6.02 -10.68 -4.60
C ILE A 113 -5.08 -9.55 -4.16
N LEU A 114 -3.83 -9.65 -4.60
CA LEU A 114 -2.86 -8.56 -4.51
C LEU A 114 -2.61 -8.06 -5.94
N ARG A 115 -2.78 -6.76 -6.15
CA ARG A 115 -2.58 -6.14 -7.46
C ARG A 115 -1.74 -4.89 -7.34
N ALA A 116 -0.98 -4.60 -8.38
CA ALA A 116 -0.06 -3.46 -8.40
C ALA A 116 -0.40 -2.51 -9.55
N PHE A 117 -0.30 -1.21 -9.29
CA PHE A 117 -0.70 -0.17 -10.24
C PHE A 117 0.28 1.00 -10.22
N LYS A 118 0.43 1.64 -11.39
CA LYS A 118 0.94 3.02 -11.45
C LYS A 118 -0.25 3.95 -11.62
N ILE A 119 -0.22 5.06 -10.89
CA ILE A 119 -1.27 6.09 -10.96
C ILE A 119 -0.59 7.42 -11.23
N LYS A 120 -0.82 7.98 -12.42
CA LYS A 120 -0.19 9.23 -12.83
C LYS A 120 -1.17 10.04 -13.66
N ASP A 121 -1.34 11.32 -13.31
CA ASP A 121 -2.22 12.26 -14.03
C ASP A 121 -3.63 11.71 -14.20
N GLY A 122 -4.16 11.07 -13.15
CA GLY A 122 -5.51 10.48 -13.16
C GLY A 122 -5.62 9.17 -13.94
N LYS A 123 -4.53 8.65 -14.48
CA LYS A 123 -4.52 7.40 -15.26
C LYS A 123 -4.01 6.26 -14.41
N ILE A 124 -4.70 5.11 -14.51
CA ILE A 124 -4.37 3.88 -13.80
C ILE A 124 -3.82 2.88 -14.80
N ILE A 125 -2.63 2.36 -14.52
CA ILE A 125 -2.00 1.31 -15.34
C ILE A 125 -1.65 0.17 -14.41
N GLU A 126 -2.24 -1.00 -14.62
CA GLU A 126 -1.91 -2.18 -13.83
C GLU A 126 -0.53 -2.70 -14.22
N GLU A 127 0.30 -3.03 -13.22
CA GLU A 127 1.62 -3.58 -13.42
C GLU A 127 1.64 -5.07 -13.06
N PRO A 128 2.35 -5.92 -13.82
CA PRO A 128 2.63 -7.27 -13.37
C PRO A 128 3.59 -7.24 -12.18
N PHE A 129 3.48 -8.22 -11.29
CA PHE A 129 4.44 -8.39 -10.20
C PHE A 129 4.71 -9.88 -9.98
N GLU A 130 5.84 -10.15 -9.33
CA GLU A 130 6.30 -11.50 -9.04
C GLU A 130 6.62 -11.57 -7.54
N ILE A 131 6.14 -12.61 -6.88
CA ILE A 131 6.48 -12.89 -5.48
C ILE A 131 7.78 -13.70 -5.45
N VAL A 132 8.77 -13.21 -4.75
CA VAL A 132 10.12 -13.83 -4.73
C VAL A 132 10.58 -14.26 -3.33
#